data_14cc53ff61525136fc299c1b3a373b25
#
_entry.id   14cc53ff61525136fc299c1b3a373b25
#
_cell.length_a   1.000
_cell.length_b   1.000
_cell.length_c   1.000
_cell.angle_alpha   90.00
_cell.angle_beta   90.00
_cell.angle_gamma   90.00
#
_symmetry.space_group_name_H-M   'P 1'
#
loop_
_entity.id
_entity.type
_entity.pdbx_description
1 polymer ?
#
loop_
_entity_poly.entity_id
_entity_poly.type
_entity_poly.pdbx_seq_one_letter_code
_entity_poly.pdbx_strand_id
1 'polypeptide(L)'
;MLSVLAVLALAVLVGAEAAPVAPAPSRLGVVRIQQIFKDFQYARDQETAIKEEFKKAEAEIENLKKQIKEKTDALRTDPLTGPGSKRFKLGMLKIKELEVELEDKTEEFAKMRRRRMAEFYRSVYEKFQKAVQDYAAKQGLDVVITAPDTALSEESSESDSPIAIQNEILLRHVQYIGQACDITKQVIDLMNANYAKTSKNTKQL
;
A
#
# COMPACT_ATOMS: atom_id res chain seq x y z
N MET A 1 31.89 66.90 65.51
CA MET A 1 30.51 67.17 65.08
C MET A 1 30.43 66.86 63.60
N LEU A 2 30.32 65.57 63.27
CA LEU A 2 30.19 65.12 61.87
C LEU A 2 28.93 64.31 61.72
N SER A 3 28.01 64.80 60.91
CA SER A 3 26.81 64.16 60.53
C SER A 3 27.13 63.09 59.47
N VAL A 4 26.82 61.85 59.79
CA VAL A 4 26.93 60.73 58.85
C VAL A 4 25.59 60.58 58.14
N LEU A 5 25.59 60.95 56.89
CA LEU A 5 24.46 60.70 55.96
C LEU A 5 24.58 59.28 55.46
N ALA A 6 23.69 58.35 55.91
CA ALA A 6 23.58 57.03 55.37
C ALA A 6 22.65 57.09 54.12
N VAL A 7 23.23 56.91 52.94
CA VAL A 7 22.52 56.76 51.71
C VAL A 7 22.15 55.29 51.56
N LEU A 8 20.85 55.02 51.70
CA LEU A 8 20.27 53.69 51.47
C LEU A 8 20.06 53.46 49.96
N ALA A 9 20.99 52.75 49.32
CA ALA A 9 20.82 52.37 47.91
C ALA A 9 19.86 51.15 47.82
N LEU A 10 18.61 51.42 47.46
CA LEU A 10 17.62 50.39 47.16
C LEU A 10 17.89 49.85 45.77
N ALA A 11 18.53 48.69 45.68
CA ALA A 11 18.68 47.96 44.42
C ALA A 11 17.36 47.34 43.99
N VAL A 12 16.70 47.96 43.02
CA VAL A 12 15.53 47.37 42.34
C VAL A 12 16.06 46.28 41.41
N LEU A 13 15.99 45.01 41.84
CA LEU A 13 16.15 43.86 40.99
C LEU A 13 14.94 43.81 40.06
N VAL A 14 15.04 44.42 38.89
CA VAL A 14 14.10 44.17 37.78
C VAL A 14 14.33 42.74 37.31
N GLY A 15 13.45 41.83 37.72
CA GLY A 15 13.40 40.48 37.21
C GLY A 15 13.14 40.57 35.70
N ALA A 16 14.15 40.26 34.92
CA ALA A 16 13.98 40.07 33.50
C ALA A 16 13.10 38.80 33.33
N GLU A 17 11.77 38.98 33.18
CA GLU A 17 10.93 37.93 32.68
C GLU A 17 11.48 37.53 31.32
N ALA A 18 12.00 36.29 31.24
CA ALA A 18 12.43 35.71 29.97
C ALA A 18 11.22 35.73 29.04
N ALA A 19 11.29 36.55 27.99
CA ALA A 19 10.25 36.54 26.96
C ALA A 19 10.00 35.09 26.49
N PRO A 20 8.76 34.65 26.33
CA PRO A 20 8.47 33.32 25.87
C PRO A 20 9.18 33.11 24.53
N VAL A 21 10.12 32.16 24.50
CA VAL A 21 10.84 31.81 23.29
C VAL A 21 9.77 31.28 22.33
N ALA A 22 9.51 32.02 21.26
CA ALA A 22 8.61 31.56 20.23
C ALA A 22 9.08 30.18 19.74
N PRO A 23 8.19 29.17 19.70
CA PRO A 23 8.59 27.86 19.23
C PRO A 23 9.21 27.96 17.85
N ALA A 24 10.34 27.30 17.64
CA ALA A 24 10.96 27.26 16.33
C ALA A 24 9.94 26.74 15.28
N PRO A 25 9.93 27.29 14.06
CA PRO A 25 9.00 26.84 13.04
C PRO A 25 9.19 25.35 12.78
N SER A 26 8.11 24.58 12.88
CA SER A 26 8.12 23.13 12.64
C SER A 26 8.55 22.82 11.20
N ARG A 27 9.50 21.90 11.04
CA ARG A 27 9.99 21.44 9.74
C ARG A 27 9.12 20.29 9.27
N LEU A 28 8.40 20.51 8.18
CA LEU A 28 7.43 19.58 7.61
C LEU A 28 7.98 18.91 6.35
N GLY A 29 7.82 17.58 6.26
CA GLY A 29 8.00 16.81 5.04
C GLY A 29 6.68 16.27 4.51
N VAL A 30 6.53 16.15 3.20
CA VAL A 30 5.37 15.54 2.56
C VAL A 30 5.84 14.44 1.62
N VAL A 31 5.17 13.27 1.66
CA VAL A 31 5.46 12.13 0.79
C VAL A 31 4.21 11.69 0.06
N ARG A 32 4.32 11.48 -1.25
CA ARG A 32 3.26 10.93 -2.10
C ARG A 32 3.30 9.41 -2.05
N ILE A 33 2.36 8.82 -1.31
CA ILE A 33 2.36 7.38 -1.04
C ILE A 33 2.17 6.54 -2.31
N GLN A 34 1.36 6.97 -3.27
CA GLN A 34 1.15 6.26 -4.54
C GLN A 34 2.46 6.17 -5.33
N GLN A 35 3.26 7.24 -5.33
CA GLN A 35 4.55 7.25 -6.01
C GLN A 35 5.55 6.29 -5.36
N ILE A 36 5.47 6.07 -4.03
CA ILE A 36 6.26 5.03 -3.36
C ILE A 36 5.94 3.64 -3.94
N PHE A 37 4.65 3.27 -4.04
CA PHE A 37 4.26 1.97 -4.61
C PHE A 37 4.69 1.82 -6.07
N LYS A 38 4.67 2.91 -6.84
CA LYS A 38 5.03 2.91 -8.26
C LYS A 38 6.56 2.82 -8.49
N ASP A 39 7.37 3.51 -7.70
CA ASP A 39 8.80 3.73 -7.98
C ASP A 39 9.75 2.96 -7.06
N PHE A 40 9.23 2.32 -6.01
CA PHE A 40 10.02 1.46 -5.15
C PHE A 40 10.29 0.10 -5.82
N GLN A 41 11.55 -0.22 -6.08
CA GLN A 41 11.94 -1.42 -6.80
C GLN A 41 11.45 -2.71 -6.16
N TYR A 42 11.55 -2.82 -4.83
CA TYR A 42 11.00 -3.98 -4.08
C TYR A 42 9.50 -4.17 -4.35
N ALA A 43 8.71 -3.09 -4.39
CA ALA A 43 7.29 -3.19 -4.65
C ALA A 43 7.02 -3.73 -6.06
N ARG A 44 7.75 -3.27 -7.07
CA ARG A 44 7.66 -3.78 -8.46
C ARG A 44 8.03 -5.25 -8.57
N ASP A 45 9.12 -5.65 -7.89
CA ASP A 45 9.58 -7.05 -7.91
C ASP A 45 8.56 -7.97 -7.25
N GLN A 46 7.99 -7.56 -6.11
CA GLN A 46 6.94 -8.30 -5.43
C GLN A 46 5.64 -8.36 -6.24
N GLU A 47 5.23 -7.25 -6.83
CA GLU A 47 4.04 -7.20 -7.70
C GLU A 47 4.17 -8.15 -8.87
N THR A 48 5.34 -8.19 -9.51
CA THR A 48 5.62 -9.12 -10.61
C THR A 48 5.55 -10.58 -10.15
N ALA A 49 6.15 -10.91 -9.02
CA ALA A 49 6.10 -12.25 -8.46
C ALA A 49 4.67 -12.68 -8.10
N ILE A 50 3.88 -11.79 -7.51
CA ILE A 50 2.47 -12.03 -7.17
C ILE A 50 1.63 -12.23 -8.43
N LYS A 51 1.85 -11.43 -9.47
CA LYS A 51 1.15 -11.60 -10.76
C LYS A 51 1.43 -12.96 -11.39
N GLU A 52 2.67 -13.43 -11.36
CA GLU A 52 3.01 -14.77 -11.87
C GLU A 52 2.41 -15.90 -11.03
N GLU A 53 2.35 -15.73 -9.70
CA GLU A 53 1.67 -16.68 -8.80
C GLU A 53 0.15 -16.75 -9.10
N PHE A 54 -0.50 -15.60 -9.26
CA PHE A 54 -1.92 -15.53 -9.57
C PHE A 54 -2.25 -16.11 -10.95
N LYS A 55 -1.42 -15.81 -11.97
CA LYS A 55 -1.58 -16.34 -13.32
C LYS A 55 -1.59 -17.87 -13.37
N LYS A 56 -0.78 -18.53 -12.54
CA LYS A 56 -0.79 -20.00 -12.45
C LYS A 56 -2.11 -20.53 -11.89
N ALA A 57 -2.58 -19.95 -10.79
CA ALA A 57 -3.85 -20.34 -10.18
C ALA A 57 -5.07 -20.05 -11.10
N GLU A 58 -5.05 -18.91 -11.79
CA GLU A 58 -6.07 -18.57 -12.79
C GLU A 58 -6.10 -19.57 -13.97
N ALA A 59 -4.92 -20.02 -14.41
CA ALA A 59 -4.83 -21.03 -15.47
C ALA A 59 -5.39 -22.39 -15.04
N GLU A 60 -5.21 -22.80 -13.79
CA GLU A 60 -5.80 -24.02 -13.23
C GLU A 60 -7.34 -23.94 -13.21
N ILE A 61 -7.88 -22.81 -12.72
CA ILE A 61 -9.32 -22.54 -12.69
C ILE A 61 -9.91 -22.55 -14.09
N GLU A 62 -9.25 -21.90 -15.05
CA GLU A 62 -9.72 -21.86 -16.43
C GLU A 62 -9.69 -23.26 -17.10
N ASN A 63 -8.66 -24.05 -16.79
CA ASN A 63 -8.61 -25.44 -17.26
C ASN A 63 -9.76 -26.29 -16.72
N LEU A 64 -10.11 -26.16 -15.42
CA LEU A 64 -11.26 -26.85 -14.84
C LEU A 64 -12.58 -26.45 -15.52
N LYS A 65 -12.79 -25.14 -15.75
CA LYS A 65 -13.97 -24.65 -16.51
C LYS A 65 -14.05 -25.26 -17.90
N LYS A 66 -12.92 -25.33 -18.60
CA LYS A 66 -12.84 -25.95 -19.92
C LYS A 66 -13.19 -27.44 -19.88
N GLN A 67 -12.66 -28.19 -18.92
CA GLN A 67 -12.96 -29.60 -18.74
C GLN A 67 -14.45 -29.84 -18.43
N ILE A 68 -15.06 -29.02 -17.58
CA ILE A 68 -16.49 -29.09 -17.27
C ILE A 68 -17.31 -28.90 -18.55
N LYS A 69 -16.98 -27.83 -19.30
CA LYS A 69 -17.67 -27.54 -20.58
C LYS A 69 -17.54 -28.68 -21.57
N GLU A 70 -16.33 -29.18 -21.82
CA GLU A 70 -16.10 -30.30 -22.76
C GLU A 70 -16.85 -31.55 -22.36
N LYS A 71 -16.87 -31.92 -21.07
CA LYS A 71 -17.60 -33.10 -20.59
C LYS A 71 -19.12 -32.89 -20.68
N THR A 72 -19.61 -31.70 -20.40
CA THR A 72 -21.02 -31.37 -20.53
C THR A 72 -21.48 -31.45 -22.00
N ASP A 73 -20.69 -30.87 -22.91
CA ASP A 73 -21.00 -30.91 -24.34
C ASP A 73 -20.93 -32.35 -24.90
N ALA A 74 -19.90 -33.11 -24.50
CA ALA A 74 -19.79 -34.52 -24.87
C ALA A 74 -20.99 -35.35 -24.38
N LEU A 75 -21.45 -35.09 -23.14
CA LEU A 75 -22.62 -35.82 -22.59
C LEU A 75 -23.92 -35.46 -23.30
N ARG A 76 -24.06 -34.25 -23.82
CA ARG A 76 -25.24 -33.79 -24.60
C ARG A 76 -25.28 -34.35 -26.02
N THR A 77 -24.10 -34.51 -26.62
CA THR A 77 -23.99 -34.90 -28.04
C THR A 77 -23.85 -36.40 -28.26
N ASP A 78 -23.59 -37.21 -27.24
CA ASP A 78 -23.43 -38.65 -27.34
C ASP A 78 -24.82 -39.34 -27.49
N PRO A 79 -25.11 -39.92 -28.64
CA PRO A 79 -26.43 -40.55 -28.89
C PRO A 79 -26.68 -41.79 -28.01
N LEU A 80 -25.64 -42.35 -27.38
CA LEU A 80 -25.75 -43.52 -26.48
C LEU A 80 -26.02 -43.12 -25.02
N THR A 81 -26.09 -41.82 -24.70
CA THR A 81 -26.33 -41.28 -23.36
C THR A 81 -27.72 -40.70 -23.20
N GLY A 82 -28.76 -41.50 -23.41
CA GLY A 82 -30.14 -41.08 -23.10
C GLY A 82 -30.31 -40.73 -21.60
N PRO A 83 -31.20 -39.75 -21.28
CA PRO A 83 -31.54 -39.43 -19.90
C PRO A 83 -31.95 -40.68 -19.12
N GLY A 84 -31.23 -41.01 -18.03
CA GLY A 84 -31.51 -42.22 -17.23
C GLY A 84 -30.57 -43.39 -17.48
N SER A 85 -29.79 -43.39 -18.56
CA SER A 85 -28.76 -44.43 -18.76
C SER A 85 -27.69 -44.39 -17.67
N LYS A 86 -27.10 -45.56 -17.35
CA LYS A 86 -25.98 -45.63 -16.38
C LYS A 86 -24.83 -44.73 -16.81
N ARG A 87 -24.55 -44.67 -18.12
CA ARG A 87 -23.48 -43.82 -18.69
C ARG A 87 -23.74 -42.33 -18.47
N PHE A 88 -24.99 -41.86 -18.66
CA PHE A 88 -25.40 -40.48 -18.37
C PHE A 88 -25.20 -40.15 -16.90
N LYS A 89 -25.66 -41.01 -15.97
CA LYS A 89 -25.53 -40.81 -14.53
C LYS A 89 -24.05 -40.71 -14.11
N LEU A 90 -23.19 -41.57 -14.63
CA LEU A 90 -21.75 -41.52 -14.36
C LEU A 90 -21.09 -40.24 -14.91
N GLY A 91 -21.49 -39.79 -16.11
CA GLY A 91 -21.04 -38.56 -16.70
C GLY A 91 -21.41 -37.34 -15.85
N MET A 92 -22.67 -37.30 -15.39
CA MET A 92 -23.15 -36.22 -14.50
C MET A 92 -22.43 -36.20 -13.15
N LEU A 93 -22.14 -37.39 -12.55
CA LEU A 93 -21.35 -37.46 -11.34
C LEU A 93 -19.95 -36.89 -11.54
N LYS A 94 -19.29 -37.19 -12.66
CA LYS A 94 -17.96 -36.66 -12.98
C LYS A 94 -17.95 -35.13 -13.20
N ILE A 95 -18.99 -34.62 -13.85
CA ILE A 95 -19.17 -33.16 -13.98
C ILE A 95 -19.34 -32.53 -12.60
N LYS A 96 -20.17 -33.12 -11.74
CA LYS A 96 -20.39 -32.63 -10.38
C LYS A 96 -19.11 -32.61 -9.52
N GLU A 97 -18.27 -33.65 -9.62
CA GLU A 97 -16.96 -33.67 -8.98
C GLU A 97 -16.07 -32.49 -9.43
N LEU A 98 -16.02 -32.22 -10.75
CA LEU A 98 -15.25 -31.10 -11.29
C LEU A 98 -15.81 -29.73 -10.90
N GLU A 99 -17.13 -29.61 -10.79
CA GLU A 99 -17.79 -28.37 -10.30
C GLU A 99 -17.43 -28.09 -8.85
N VAL A 100 -17.42 -29.11 -7.98
CA VAL A 100 -16.96 -28.97 -6.58
C VAL A 100 -15.49 -28.61 -6.53
N GLU A 101 -14.64 -29.28 -7.33
CA GLU A 101 -13.21 -28.94 -7.40
C GLU A 101 -12.97 -27.48 -7.88
N LEU A 102 -13.78 -27.01 -8.85
CA LEU A 102 -13.72 -25.63 -9.34
C LEU A 102 -14.12 -24.63 -8.24
N GLU A 103 -15.18 -24.94 -7.49
CA GLU A 103 -15.64 -24.10 -6.36
C GLU A 103 -14.54 -23.99 -5.31
N ASP A 104 -13.98 -25.12 -4.87
CA ASP A 104 -12.90 -25.18 -3.87
C ASP A 104 -11.67 -24.39 -4.34
N LYS A 105 -11.21 -24.61 -5.59
CA LYS A 105 -10.05 -23.89 -6.16
C LYS A 105 -10.31 -22.39 -6.27
N THR A 106 -11.51 -21.99 -6.62
CA THR A 106 -11.89 -20.56 -6.71
C THR A 106 -11.88 -19.91 -5.34
N GLU A 107 -12.36 -20.60 -4.29
CA GLU A 107 -12.34 -20.10 -2.93
C GLU A 107 -10.90 -20.01 -2.37
N GLU A 108 -10.09 -21.07 -2.58
CA GLU A 108 -8.68 -21.08 -2.21
C GLU A 108 -7.92 -19.92 -2.87
N PHE A 109 -8.13 -19.70 -4.17
CA PHE A 109 -7.51 -18.59 -4.90
C PHE A 109 -7.93 -17.23 -4.34
N ALA A 110 -9.22 -17.04 -4.04
CA ALA A 110 -9.70 -15.80 -3.45
C ALA A 110 -9.08 -15.54 -2.06
N LYS A 111 -8.92 -16.58 -1.22
CA LYS A 111 -8.23 -16.49 0.08
C LYS A 111 -6.76 -16.16 -0.09
N MET A 112 -6.06 -16.88 -0.97
CA MET A 112 -4.65 -16.66 -1.29
C MET A 112 -4.42 -15.24 -1.78
N ARG A 113 -5.22 -14.76 -2.73
CA ARG A 113 -5.14 -13.40 -3.29
C ARG A 113 -5.26 -12.33 -2.21
N ARG A 114 -6.27 -12.43 -1.34
CA ARG A 114 -6.46 -11.48 -0.23
C ARG A 114 -5.26 -11.47 0.70
N ARG A 115 -4.75 -12.65 1.09
CA ARG A 115 -3.60 -12.79 1.98
C ARG A 115 -2.33 -12.20 1.35
N ARG A 116 -2.02 -12.55 0.10
CA ARG A 116 -0.81 -12.08 -0.58
C ARG A 116 -0.82 -10.56 -0.79
N MET A 117 -1.98 -9.99 -1.16
CA MET A 117 -2.10 -8.54 -1.28
C MET A 117 -1.94 -7.83 0.07
N ALA A 118 -2.52 -8.38 1.14
CA ALA A 118 -2.35 -7.81 2.48
C ALA A 118 -0.88 -7.87 2.95
N GLU A 119 -0.18 -8.98 2.72
CA GLU A 119 1.24 -9.13 3.02
C GLU A 119 2.10 -8.15 2.21
N PHE A 120 1.80 -7.99 0.92
CA PHE A 120 2.45 -7.04 0.04
C PHE A 120 2.34 -5.60 0.56
N TYR A 121 1.11 -5.11 0.78
CA TYR A 121 0.90 -3.74 1.28
C TYR A 121 1.57 -3.51 2.64
N ARG A 122 1.47 -4.48 3.56
CA ARG A 122 2.11 -4.38 4.87
C ARG A 122 3.62 -4.27 4.74
N SER A 123 4.24 -5.14 3.96
CA SER A 123 5.70 -5.18 3.80
C SER A 123 6.25 -3.92 3.13
N VAL A 124 5.55 -3.36 2.13
CA VAL A 124 5.93 -2.09 1.51
C VAL A 124 5.79 -0.94 2.51
N TYR A 125 4.69 -0.92 3.26
CA TYR A 125 4.43 0.12 4.25
C TYR A 125 5.45 0.13 5.40
N GLU A 126 5.83 -1.04 5.92
CA GLU A 126 6.87 -1.17 6.97
C GLU A 126 8.22 -0.61 6.50
N LYS A 127 8.62 -0.94 5.25
CA LYS A 127 9.84 -0.42 4.65
C LYS A 127 9.78 1.10 4.44
N PHE A 128 8.63 1.59 4.02
CA PHE A 128 8.34 3.01 3.87
C PHE A 128 8.45 3.74 5.22
N GLN A 129 7.75 3.26 6.26
CA GLN A 129 7.80 3.88 7.59
C GLN A 129 9.24 3.98 8.10
N LYS A 130 10.02 2.90 7.97
CA LYS A 130 11.42 2.90 8.39
C LYS A 130 12.25 3.92 7.62
N ALA A 131 12.09 3.99 6.31
CA ALA A 131 12.82 4.96 5.48
C ALA A 131 12.45 6.41 5.82
N VAL A 132 11.16 6.68 6.09
CA VAL A 132 10.70 8.00 6.52
C VAL A 132 11.30 8.37 7.87
N GLN A 133 11.29 7.45 8.85
CA GLN A 133 11.90 7.70 10.17
C GLN A 133 13.40 8.00 10.06
N ASP A 134 14.13 7.17 9.31
CA ASP A 134 15.58 7.35 9.11
C ASP A 134 15.88 8.68 8.40
N TYR A 135 15.08 9.06 7.40
CA TYR A 135 15.23 10.30 6.67
C TYR A 135 14.87 11.52 7.53
N ALA A 136 13.73 11.47 8.20
CA ALA A 136 13.24 12.56 9.06
C ALA A 136 14.22 12.86 10.20
N ALA A 137 14.71 11.82 10.89
CA ALA A 137 15.72 11.97 11.95
C ALA A 137 17.01 12.61 11.42
N LYS A 138 17.48 12.21 10.23
CA LYS A 138 18.70 12.74 9.61
C LYS A 138 18.54 14.20 9.16
N GLN A 139 17.35 14.59 8.70
CA GLN A 139 17.06 15.94 8.21
C GLN A 139 16.51 16.87 9.30
N GLY A 140 16.22 16.36 10.49
CA GLY A 140 15.60 17.12 11.58
C GLY A 140 14.17 17.57 11.23
N LEU A 141 13.37 16.71 10.60
CA LEU A 141 11.97 16.97 10.34
C LEU A 141 11.15 16.61 11.57
N ASP A 142 10.23 17.48 11.95
CA ASP A 142 9.35 17.28 13.10
C ASP A 142 8.13 16.43 12.75
N VAL A 143 7.62 16.59 11.51
CA VAL A 143 6.44 15.91 11.01
C VAL A 143 6.63 15.52 9.56
N VAL A 144 6.19 14.31 9.19
CA VAL A 144 6.05 13.88 7.80
C VAL A 144 4.61 13.46 7.55
N ILE A 145 3.99 14.06 6.54
CA ILE A 145 2.60 13.80 6.14
C ILE A 145 2.60 13.02 4.83
N THR A 146 1.76 12.00 4.74
CA THR A 146 1.47 11.34 3.47
C THR A 146 0.39 12.11 2.72
N ALA A 147 0.60 12.34 1.44
CA ALA A 147 -0.38 12.99 0.57
C ALA A 147 -0.71 12.10 -0.63
N PRO A 148 -1.95 12.14 -1.14
CA PRO A 148 -2.29 11.58 -2.44
C PRO A 148 -1.62 12.41 -3.55
N ASP A 149 -1.64 11.91 -4.77
CA ASP A 149 -1.26 12.70 -5.93
C ASP A 149 -2.19 13.91 -6.08
N THR A 150 -1.67 15.01 -6.63
CA THR A 150 -2.40 16.30 -6.72
C THR A 150 -3.56 16.27 -7.70
N ALA A 151 -3.55 15.37 -8.69
CA ALA A 151 -4.67 15.15 -9.60
C ALA A 151 -5.66 14.11 -9.05
N LEU A 152 -6.92 14.18 -9.46
CA LEU A 152 -7.87 13.07 -9.26
C LEU A 152 -7.29 11.81 -9.92
N SER A 153 -7.55 10.62 -9.34
CA SER A 153 -7.15 9.37 -9.97
C SER A 153 -7.80 9.24 -11.36
N GLU A 154 -7.14 8.54 -12.28
CA GLU A 154 -7.73 8.28 -13.61
C GLU A 154 -9.10 7.63 -13.47
N GLU A 155 -9.25 6.67 -12.54
CA GLU A 155 -10.51 6.01 -12.25
C GLU A 155 -11.61 6.98 -11.78
N SER A 156 -11.26 7.97 -10.94
CA SER A 156 -12.22 8.98 -10.48
C SER A 156 -12.46 10.07 -11.51
N SER A 157 -11.48 10.44 -12.32
CA SER A 157 -11.66 11.45 -13.38
C SER A 157 -12.48 10.93 -14.55
N GLU A 158 -12.47 9.63 -14.82
CA GLU A 158 -13.29 8.97 -15.83
C GLU A 158 -14.62 8.40 -15.27
N SER A 159 -14.82 8.50 -13.96
CA SER A 159 -16.01 7.96 -13.31
C SER A 159 -17.22 8.87 -13.48
N ASP A 160 -18.32 8.30 -13.93
CA ASP A 160 -19.63 8.96 -13.92
C ASP A 160 -20.31 8.95 -12.53
N SER A 161 -19.65 8.43 -11.50
CA SER A 161 -20.17 8.36 -10.13
C SER A 161 -19.82 9.61 -9.31
N PRO A 162 -20.77 10.53 -9.07
CA PRO A 162 -20.54 11.71 -8.25
C PRO A 162 -20.06 11.38 -6.82
N ILE A 163 -20.52 10.23 -6.28
CA ILE A 163 -20.15 9.78 -4.93
C ILE A 163 -18.68 9.36 -4.87
N ALA A 164 -18.17 8.68 -5.90
CA ALA A 164 -16.75 8.29 -5.96
C ALA A 164 -15.84 9.53 -6.00
N ILE A 165 -16.18 10.49 -6.86
CA ILE A 165 -15.46 11.77 -6.98
C ILE A 165 -15.53 12.55 -5.66
N GLN A 166 -16.70 12.66 -5.06
CA GLN A 166 -16.88 13.34 -3.77
C GLN A 166 -16.04 12.71 -2.66
N ASN A 167 -16.05 11.38 -2.55
CA ASN A 167 -15.27 10.66 -1.54
C ASN A 167 -13.77 10.90 -1.72
N GLU A 168 -13.27 10.87 -2.95
CA GLU A 168 -11.86 11.15 -3.22
C GLU A 168 -11.50 12.59 -2.84
N ILE A 169 -12.34 13.57 -3.16
CA ILE A 169 -12.12 14.97 -2.77
C ILE A 169 -12.10 15.13 -1.25
N LEU A 170 -13.03 14.50 -0.53
CA LEU A 170 -13.12 14.58 0.94
C LEU A 170 -11.93 13.91 1.65
N LEU A 171 -11.31 12.89 1.04
CA LEU A 171 -10.12 12.21 1.58
C LEU A 171 -8.81 12.97 1.30
N ARG A 172 -8.87 14.05 0.51
CA ARG A 172 -7.69 14.87 0.20
C ARG A 172 -7.45 15.92 1.27
N HIS A 173 -6.64 15.57 2.25
CA HIS A 173 -6.24 16.50 3.32
C HIS A 173 -5.14 17.46 2.90
N VAL A 174 -4.40 17.16 1.83
CA VAL A 174 -3.33 18.02 1.30
C VAL A 174 -3.70 18.47 -0.11
N GLN A 175 -3.88 19.78 -0.29
CA GLN A 175 -4.29 20.39 -1.56
C GLN A 175 -3.10 20.90 -2.37
N TYR A 176 -2.01 21.25 -1.70
CA TYR A 176 -0.81 21.82 -2.34
C TYR A 176 0.45 21.35 -1.59
N ILE A 177 1.47 21.01 -2.35
CA ILE A 177 2.78 20.62 -1.84
C ILE A 177 3.83 21.51 -2.49
N GLY A 178 4.47 22.37 -1.70
CA GLY A 178 5.64 23.12 -2.15
C GLY A 178 6.83 22.20 -2.39
N GLN A 179 7.65 22.50 -3.39
CA GLN A 179 8.81 21.68 -3.73
C GLN A 179 9.78 21.48 -2.56
N ALA A 180 9.92 22.48 -1.69
CA ALA A 180 10.80 22.39 -0.51
C ALA A 180 10.32 21.38 0.54
N CYS A 181 9.02 21.06 0.57
CA CYS A 181 8.43 20.10 1.50
C CYS A 181 8.28 18.70 0.89
N ASP A 182 8.32 18.55 -0.44
CA ASP A 182 8.20 17.25 -1.10
C ASP A 182 9.51 16.47 -0.99
N ILE A 183 9.49 15.46 -0.13
CA ILE A 183 10.63 14.56 0.11
C ILE A 183 10.44 13.18 -0.52
N THR A 184 9.45 13.03 -1.39
CA THR A 184 9.07 11.74 -2.00
C THR A 184 10.25 11.06 -2.67
N LYS A 185 10.95 11.80 -3.54
CA LYS A 185 12.09 11.26 -4.29
C LYS A 185 13.21 10.80 -3.36
N GLN A 186 13.56 11.59 -2.35
CA GLN A 186 14.63 11.27 -1.39
C GLN A 186 14.31 10.01 -0.58
N VAL A 187 13.05 9.85 -0.18
CA VAL A 187 12.58 8.64 0.52
C VAL A 187 12.65 7.42 -0.41
N ILE A 188 12.20 7.54 -1.67
CA ILE A 188 12.29 6.45 -2.66
C ILE A 188 13.76 6.06 -2.89
N ASP A 189 14.64 7.02 -3.10
CA ASP A 189 16.07 6.77 -3.32
C ASP A 189 16.70 6.02 -2.12
N LEU A 190 16.34 6.41 -0.89
CA LEU A 190 16.78 5.73 0.34
C LEU A 190 16.22 4.30 0.42
N MET A 191 14.95 4.10 0.12
CA MET A 191 14.31 2.78 0.10
C MET A 191 14.97 1.85 -0.91
N ASN A 192 15.22 2.35 -2.12
CA ASN A 192 15.89 1.59 -3.19
C ASN A 192 17.34 1.25 -2.84
N ALA A 193 18.08 2.18 -2.24
CA ALA A 193 19.44 1.94 -1.76
C ALA A 193 19.49 0.86 -0.66
N ASN A 194 18.55 0.89 0.27
CA ASN A 194 18.44 -0.12 1.33
C ASN A 194 18.06 -1.50 0.77
N TYR A 195 17.15 -1.54 -0.17
CA TYR A 195 16.77 -2.80 -0.85
C TYR A 195 17.93 -3.41 -1.62
N ALA A 196 18.69 -2.61 -2.37
CA ALA A 196 19.85 -3.07 -3.12
C ALA A 196 20.95 -3.66 -2.22
N LYS A 197 21.15 -3.12 -1.01
CA LYS A 197 22.09 -3.67 -0.02
C LYS A 197 21.62 -5.05 0.49
N THR A 198 20.32 -5.17 0.82
CA THR A 198 19.75 -6.42 1.34
C THR A 198 19.77 -7.52 0.28
N SER A 199 19.42 -7.21 -0.98
CA SER A 199 19.40 -8.18 -2.07
C SER A 199 20.79 -8.71 -2.46
N LYS A 200 21.85 -7.90 -2.30
CA LYS A 200 23.24 -8.35 -2.50
C LYS A 200 23.69 -9.34 -1.41
N ASN A 201 23.33 -9.09 -0.16
CA ASN A 201 23.68 -9.97 0.95
C ASN A 201 22.99 -11.34 0.86
N THR A 202 21.75 -11.38 0.34
CA THR A 202 21.00 -12.65 0.17
C THR A 202 21.56 -13.53 -0.98
N LYS A 203 22.26 -12.95 -1.95
CA LYS A 203 22.88 -13.70 -3.07
C LYS A 203 24.27 -14.23 -2.74
N GLN A 204 24.84 -13.87 -1.59
CA GLN A 204 26.17 -14.33 -1.14
C GLN A 204 26.11 -15.44 -0.08
N LEU A 205 24.92 -15.86 0.33
CA LEU A 205 24.63 -17.01 1.19
C LEU A 205 24.04 -18.18 0.38
#